data_982a00ffa8fae8be5a3835e92288c64f
#
_entry.id   982a00ffa8fae8be5a3835e92288c64f
#
_cell.length_a   1.000
_cell.length_b   1.000
_cell.length_c   1.000
_cell.angle_alpha   90.00
_cell.angle_beta   90.00
_cell.angle_gamma   90.00
#
_symmetry.space_group_name_H-M   'P 1'
#
loop_
_entity.id
_entity.type
_entity.pdbx_description
1 polymer ?
#
loop_
_entity_poly.entity_id
_entity_poly.type
_entity_poly.pdbx_seq_one_letter_code
_entity_poly.pdbx_strand_id
1 'polypeptide(L)'
;EIRIFNEYGPTEATVGCLIYQYESDDTGVNVSIGRPIDNVEAYVLDNSQKLLPAGAVGELYIGGACLSNGYFNNPSLNQERFIASPFEAGKYLYRTGDLCKWNSKMQLDCLGRKDEQVKVNGYRIELGDIEHKILSYPSVKQAVVFTENEEILHTKLSAAIVSEDSQFDTEKLRDFLTEQLPYYMVPTRIVQVEEIPLTVNGKKDLRLLSILSKQYDKQETIEELATEKEIILAKLIQETLNVSDLNRMSNYYELGGDSIQAILISSRLKNEGFDLKTIDILQNPVLKNMASHIEY
;
A
#
# COMPACT_ATOMS: atom_id res chain seq x y z
N GLU A 1 -20.49 21.88 14.63
CA GLU A 1 -19.22 22.11 13.92
C GLU A 1 -18.44 20.81 13.89
N ILE A 2 -18.03 20.34 12.70
CA ILE A 2 -17.26 19.07 12.55
C ILE A 2 -15.78 19.43 12.67
N ARG A 3 -15.05 18.74 13.54
CA ARG A 3 -13.59 18.83 13.63
C ARG A 3 -12.98 17.62 12.96
N ILE A 4 -11.99 17.85 12.10
CA ILE A 4 -11.25 16.81 11.38
C ILE A 4 -9.83 16.75 11.95
N PHE A 5 -9.35 15.55 12.22
CA PHE A 5 -8.00 15.31 12.72
C PHE A 5 -7.24 14.39 11.76
N ASN A 6 -6.00 14.77 11.46
CA ASN A 6 -5.03 13.91 10.82
C ASN A 6 -4.20 13.24 11.91
N GLU A 7 -4.19 11.92 11.95
CA GLU A 7 -3.50 11.11 12.93
C GLU A 7 -2.38 10.32 12.24
N TYR A 8 -1.20 10.35 12.83
CA TYR A 8 -0.04 9.59 12.34
C TYR A 8 0.50 8.71 13.45
N GLY A 9 0.92 7.50 13.08
CA GLY A 9 1.69 6.61 13.94
C GLY A 9 1.90 5.25 13.31
N PRO A 10 3.10 4.68 13.44
CA PRO A 10 3.37 3.30 13.08
C PRO A 10 2.80 2.35 14.15
N THR A 11 2.58 1.09 13.78
CA THR A 11 2.14 0.03 14.70
C THR A 11 3.07 -0.11 15.90
N GLU A 12 4.36 0.07 15.68
CA GLU A 12 5.41 -0.01 16.69
C GLU A 12 5.36 1.13 17.72
N ALA A 13 4.59 2.18 17.44
CA ALA A 13 4.30 3.29 18.35
C ALA A 13 2.78 3.42 18.62
N THR A 14 2.06 2.31 18.71
CA THR A 14 0.66 2.19 19.13
C THR A 14 -0.30 3.03 18.29
N VAL A 15 -0.17 2.95 16.97
CA VAL A 15 -1.05 3.52 15.93
C VAL A 15 -1.02 5.05 15.89
N GLY A 16 -1.71 5.75 16.78
CA GLY A 16 -1.84 7.20 16.77
C GLY A 16 -0.94 7.86 17.82
N CYS A 17 0.22 8.37 17.41
CA CYS A 17 1.19 9.00 18.31
C CYS A 17 1.45 10.48 18.01
N LEU A 18 1.07 10.97 16.83
CA LEU A 18 1.05 12.39 16.48
C LEU A 18 -0.33 12.79 15.97
N ILE A 19 -0.74 14.01 16.22
CA ILE A 19 -2.06 14.49 15.83
C ILE A 19 -1.99 15.91 15.31
N TYR A 20 -2.79 16.19 14.27
CA TYR A 20 -3.02 17.51 13.71
C TYR A 20 -4.51 17.74 13.55
N GLN A 21 -5.03 18.81 14.13
CA GLN A 21 -6.39 19.25 13.85
C GLN A 21 -6.37 20.08 12.56
N TYR A 22 -7.10 19.61 11.54
CA TYR A 22 -7.23 20.30 10.26
C TYR A 22 -7.95 21.64 10.44
N GLU A 23 -7.38 22.68 9.86
CA GLU A 23 -7.94 24.04 9.84
C GLU A 23 -8.40 24.39 8.43
N SER A 24 -9.49 25.13 8.30
CA SER A 24 -10.11 25.45 7.02
C SER A 24 -9.26 26.32 6.09
N ASP A 25 -8.20 26.93 6.61
CA ASP A 25 -7.20 27.72 5.86
C ASP A 25 -5.98 26.92 5.41
N ASP A 26 -5.96 25.61 5.69
CA ASP A 26 -4.91 24.73 5.20
C ASP A 26 -5.05 24.52 3.67
N THR A 27 -4.28 25.28 2.91
CA THR A 27 -4.28 25.24 1.44
C THR A 27 -3.13 24.40 0.87
N GLY A 28 -2.37 23.72 1.71
CA GLY A 28 -1.22 22.90 1.32
C GLY A 28 -1.63 21.60 0.62
N VAL A 29 -0.80 21.15 -0.32
CA VAL A 29 -0.95 19.84 -1.00
C VAL A 29 -0.79 18.67 0.00
N ASN A 30 0.04 18.87 1.04
CA ASN A 30 0.28 17.90 2.09
C ASN A 30 -0.22 18.44 3.43
N VAL A 31 -1.03 17.63 4.11
CA VAL A 31 -1.49 17.91 5.47
C VAL A 31 -0.39 17.53 6.45
N SER A 32 -0.09 18.41 7.43
CA SER A 32 0.84 18.12 8.51
C SER A 32 0.40 16.87 9.29
N ILE A 33 1.36 16.09 9.79
CA ILE A 33 1.10 15.01 10.75
C ILE A 33 1.06 15.51 12.19
N GLY A 34 1.26 16.81 12.39
CA GLY A 34 1.02 17.52 13.63
C GLY A 34 2.13 17.42 14.67
N ARG A 35 1.72 17.19 15.91
CA ARG A 35 2.61 17.16 17.09
C ARG A 35 2.41 15.87 17.87
N PRO A 36 3.42 15.43 18.64
CA PRO A 36 3.27 14.33 19.58
C PRO A 36 2.11 14.57 20.55
N ILE A 37 1.36 13.52 20.84
CA ILE A 37 0.40 13.50 21.95
C ILE A 37 1.13 13.42 23.29
N ASP A 38 0.40 13.53 24.41
CA ASP A 38 0.99 13.47 25.74
C ASP A 38 1.80 12.18 25.96
N ASN A 39 2.96 12.33 26.60
CA ASN A 39 3.93 11.26 26.89
C ASN A 39 4.57 10.60 25.65
N VAL A 40 4.49 11.24 24.49
CA VAL A 40 5.16 10.86 23.25
C VAL A 40 6.24 11.88 22.92
N GLU A 41 7.36 11.40 22.42
CA GLU A 41 8.49 12.21 21.99
C GLU A 41 8.68 11.99 20.46
N ALA A 42 8.98 13.05 19.71
CA ALA A 42 9.29 12.98 18.31
C ALA A 42 10.56 13.78 17.98
N TYR A 43 11.48 13.15 17.27
CA TYR A 43 12.76 13.71 16.90
C TYR A 43 12.99 13.57 15.40
N VAL A 44 13.49 14.62 14.75
CA VAL A 44 13.98 14.56 13.37
C VAL A 44 15.49 14.54 13.42
N LEU A 45 16.08 13.41 13.02
CA LEU A 45 17.51 13.16 13.16
C LEU A 45 18.20 12.98 11.81
N ASP A 46 19.50 13.31 11.76
CA ASP A 46 20.38 12.99 10.65
C ASP A 46 20.85 11.51 10.67
N ASN A 47 21.65 11.13 9.67
CA ASN A 47 22.19 9.76 9.61
C ASN A 47 23.17 9.42 10.75
N SER A 48 23.66 10.44 11.49
CA SER A 48 24.52 10.30 12.68
C SER A 48 23.73 10.36 13.99
N GLN A 49 22.39 10.30 13.92
CA GLN A 49 21.45 10.40 15.04
C GLN A 49 21.55 11.73 15.81
N LYS A 50 21.95 12.80 15.13
CA LYS A 50 21.97 14.16 15.69
C LYS A 50 20.68 14.89 15.35
N LEU A 51 20.19 15.68 16.32
CA LEU A 51 18.99 16.50 16.16
C LEU A 51 19.19 17.54 15.07
N LEU A 52 18.21 17.61 14.15
CA LEU A 52 18.19 18.61 13.09
C LEU A 52 17.37 19.85 13.47
N PRO A 53 17.78 21.04 12.99
CA PRO A 53 17.00 22.25 13.21
C PRO A 53 15.68 22.21 12.44
N ALA A 54 14.71 23.04 12.89
CA ALA A 54 13.44 23.21 12.15
C ALA A 54 13.69 23.62 10.69
N GLY A 55 12.91 23.02 9.79
CA GLY A 55 13.04 23.16 8.34
C GLY A 55 14.00 22.17 7.68
N ALA A 56 14.91 21.55 8.41
CA ALA A 56 15.80 20.54 7.86
C ALA A 56 15.07 19.18 7.79
N VAL A 57 15.29 18.47 6.67
CA VAL A 57 14.72 17.14 6.43
C VAL A 57 15.61 16.07 7.04
N GLY A 58 15.02 15.19 7.82
CA GLY A 58 15.67 14.03 8.40
C GLY A 58 14.71 12.88 8.65
N GLU A 59 15.21 11.81 9.23
CA GLU A 59 14.41 10.65 9.57
C GLU A 59 13.68 10.90 10.89
N LEU A 60 12.37 10.57 10.93
CA LEU A 60 11.55 10.68 12.13
C LEU A 60 11.84 9.52 13.07
N TYR A 61 12.06 9.84 14.33
CA TYR A 61 12.19 8.90 15.45
C TYR A 61 11.12 9.22 16.50
N ILE A 62 10.50 8.18 17.05
CA ILE A 62 9.45 8.29 18.05
C ILE A 62 9.93 7.64 19.35
N GLY A 63 9.69 8.31 20.48
CA GLY A 63 9.96 7.83 21.81
C GLY A 63 8.75 7.99 22.73
N GLY A 64 8.91 7.54 23.97
CA GLY A 64 7.91 7.72 25.02
C GLY A 64 7.03 6.50 25.28
N ALA A 65 5.89 6.74 25.93
CA ALA A 65 5.01 5.67 26.43
C ALA A 65 4.27 4.88 25.33
N CYS A 66 4.26 5.38 24.09
CA CYS A 66 3.60 4.74 22.97
C CYS A 66 4.38 3.57 22.36
N LEU A 67 5.67 3.42 22.70
CA LEU A 67 6.50 2.39 22.08
C LEU A 67 6.05 0.97 22.46
N SER A 68 5.98 0.09 21.47
CA SER A 68 5.82 -1.34 21.69
C SER A 68 7.08 -1.97 22.28
N ASN A 69 6.97 -3.21 22.76
CA ASN A 69 8.11 -3.97 23.29
C ASN A 69 9.01 -4.55 22.18
N GLY A 70 8.72 -4.23 20.91
CA GLY A 70 9.46 -4.72 19.76
C GLY A 70 8.78 -5.88 19.03
N TYR A 71 9.51 -6.46 18.08
CA TYR A 71 9.05 -7.57 17.25
C TYR A 71 9.30 -8.90 17.95
N PHE A 72 8.28 -9.75 17.98
CA PHE A 72 8.36 -11.06 18.62
C PHE A 72 9.35 -11.97 17.87
N ASN A 73 10.24 -12.62 18.62
CA ASN A 73 11.28 -13.53 18.10
C ASN A 73 12.17 -12.97 16.97
N ASN A 74 12.32 -11.65 16.89
CA ASN A 74 13.19 -11.01 15.89
C ASN A 74 14.17 -10.01 16.54
N PRO A 75 15.21 -10.48 17.24
CA PRO A 75 16.14 -9.61 17.94
C PRO A 75 16.99 -8.72 17.02
N SER A 76 17.29 -9.17 15.80
CA SER A 76 18.06 -8.39 14.83
C SER A 76 17.28 -7.16 14.35
N LEU A 77 16.00 -7.33 14.00
CA LEU A 77 15.15 -6.22 13.60
C LEU A 77 14.86 -5.29 14.78
N ASN A 78 14.71 -5.83 15.99
CA ASN A 78 14.57 -5.01 17.20
C ASN A 78 15.77 -4.10 17.40
N GLN A 79 16.98 -4.63 17.26
CA GLN A 79 18.20 -3.85 17.40
C GLN A 79 18.36 -2.78 16.32
N GLU A 80 17.86 -3.06 15.11
CA GLU A 80 17.88 -2.10 13.99
C GLU A 80 16.87 -0.97 14.15
N ARG A 81 15.66 -1.30 14.61
CA ARG A 81 14.52 -0.37 14.63
C ARG A 81 14.28 0.32 15.95
N PHE A 82 14.61 -0.34 17.08
CA PHE A 82 14.49 0.23 18.43
C PHE A 82 15.89 0.54 18.97
N ILE A 83 16.35 1.76 18.71
CA ILE A 83 17.68 2.20 19.12
C ILE A 83 17.70 2.80 20.52
N ALA A 84 18.82 2.70 21.24
CA ALA A 84 19.00 3.43 22.48
C ALA A 84 18.90 4.95 22.22
N SER A 85 18.14 5.65 23.07
CA SER A 85 18.00 7.11 22.94
C SER A 85 19.35 7.81 23.13
N PRO A 86 19.79 8.66 22.18
CA PRO A 86 21.00 9.47 22.36
C PRO A 86 20.79 10.64 23.34
N PHE A 87 19.55 10.88 23.78
CA PHE A 87 19.18 12.04 24.61
C PHE A 87 18.92 11.65 26.06
N GLU A 88 18.47 10.42 26.33
CA GLU A 88 18.12 9.98 27.68
C GLU A 88 18.53 8.52 27.91
N ALA A 89 19.38 8.30 28.89
CA ALA A 89 19.87 6.95 29.20
C ALA A 89 18.74 6.03 29.67
N GLY A 90 18.72 4.80 29.13
CA GLY A 90 17.73 3.78 29.49
C GLY A 90 16.40 3.88 28.70
N LYS A 91 16.23 4.91 27.87
CA LYS A 91 15.09 5.00 26.94
C LYS A 91 15.47 4.51 25.55
N TYR A 92 14.44 4.17 24.77
CA TYR A 92 14.55 3.76 23.38
C TYR A 92 13.79 4.72 22.47
N LEU A 93 14.23 4.79 21.21
CA LEU A 93 13.54 5.45 20.12
C LEU A 93 13.24 4.43 19.04
N TYR A 94 12.04 4.50 18.49
CA TYR A 94 11.67 3.74 17.29
C TYR A 94 12.05 4.54 16.04
N ARG A 95 12.83 3.92 15.18
CA ARG A 95 13.25 4.43 13.88
C ARG A 95 12.19 4.17 12.85
N THR A 96 11.42 5.20 12.42
CA THR A 96 10.23 5.03 11.59
C THR A 96 10.55 4.72 10.11
N GLY A 97 11.68 5.21 9.60
CA GLY A 97 11.99 5.24 8.17
C GLY A 97 11.30 6.37 7.41
N ASP A 98 10.46 7.17 8.05
CA ASP A 98 9.79 8.30 7.43
C ASP A 98 10.68 9.54 7.42
N LEU A 99 10.75 10.24 6.28
CA LEU A 99 11.45 11.52 6.13
C LEU A 99 10.50 12.65 6.49
N CYS A 100 10.86 13.43 7.52
CA CYS A 100 10.04 14.50 8.04
C CYS A 100 10.88 15.78 8.28
N LYS A 101 10.18 16.87 8.49
CA LYS A 101 10.75 18.12 8.96
C LYS A 101 9.80 18.84 9.91
N TRP A 102 10.31 19.57 10.88
CA TRP A 102 9.53 20.55 11.62
C TRP A 102 9.26 21.79 10.77
N ASN A 103 8.01 22.17 10.61
CA ASN A 103 7.63 23.40 9.89
C ASN A 103 7.69 24.63 10.82
N SER A 104 7.39 25.82 10.29
CA SER A 104 7.41 27.08 11.03
C SER A 104 6.37 27.17 12.15
N LYS A 105 5.31 26.37 12.10
CA LYS A 105 4.29 26.25 13.15
C LYS A 105 4.68 25.20 14.23
N MET A 106 5.91 24.65 14.17
CA MET A 106 6.37 23.55 15.03
C MET A 106 5.45 22.32 14.96
N GLN A 107 5.07 21.97 13.74
CA GLN A 107 4.34 20.75 13.38
C GLN A 107 5.22 19.93 12.43
N LEU A 108 5.04 18.63 12.42
CA LEU A 108 5.78 17.73 11.54
C LEU A 108 5.08 17.58 10.18
N ASP A 109 5.84 17.83 9.13
CA ASP A 109 5.45 17.52 7.75
C ASP A 109 6.18 16.26 7.33
N CYS A 110 5.42 15.25 6.85
CA CYS A 110 5.97 14.03 6.30
C CYS A 110 6.19 14.19 4.79
N LEU A 111 7.38 13.84 4.31
CA LEU A 111 7.81 14.06 2.92
C LEU A 111 7.94 12.76 2.13
N GLY A 112 7.68 11.62 2.76
CA GLY A 112 7.81 10.29 2.19
C GLY A 112 8.71 9.39 3.04
N ARG A 113 9.15 8.28 2.43
CA ARG A 113 9.96 7.28 3.12
C ARG A 113 11.41 7.26 2.60
N LYS A 114 12.31 6.84 3.49
CA LYS A 114 13.73 6.61 3.19
C LYS A 114 13.95 5.23 2.55
N ASP A 115 13.08 4.29 2.87
CA ASP A 115 13.08 2.90 2.38
C ASP A 115 12.02 2.69 1.27
N GLU A 116 11.96 1.48 0.72
CA GLU A 116 11.03 1.08 -0.34
C GLU A 116 9.65 0.68 0.19
N GLN A 117 9.37 0.89 1.48
CA GLN A 117 8.07 0.59 2.07
C GLN A 117 7.00 1.54 1.54
N VAL A 118 5.84 1.01 1.22
CA VAL A 118 4.72 1.78 0.66
C VAL A 118 3.45 1.59 1.51
N LYS A 119 2.54 2.57 1.38
CA LYS A 119 1.16 2.41 1.86
C LYS A 119 0.24 2.23 0.66
N VAL A 120 -0.45 1.09 0.58
CA VAL A 120 -1.41 0.78 -0.47
C VAL A 120 -2.74 0.47 0.19
N ASN A 121 -3.76 1.26 -0.10
CA ASN A 121 -5.13 1.12 0.47
C ASN A 121 -5.12 1.00 2.01
N GLY A 122 -4.25 1.76 2.69
CA GLY A 122 -4.09 1.76 4.14
C GLY A 122 -3.18 0.65 4.70
N TYR A 123 -2.80 -0.34 3.90
CA TYR A 123 -1.87 -1.39 4.31
C TYR A 123 -0.42 -0.94 4.13
N ARG A 124 0.39 -1.24 5.14
CA ARG A 124 1.83 -1.02 5.12
C ARG A 124 2.50 -2.24 4.49
N ILE A 125 3.15 -2.06 3.35
CA ILE A 125 3.70 -3.14 2.53
C ILE A 125 5.20 -2.95 2.30
N GLU A 126 5.97 -3.99 2.58
CA GLU A 126 7.38 -4.11 2.19
C GLU A 126 7.43 -4.70 0.78
N LEU A 127 7.84 -3.92 -0.21
CA LEU A 127 7.92 -4.39 -1.60
C LEU A 127 8.89 -5.57 -1.74
N GLY A 128 9.98 -5.57 -0.95
CA GLY A 128 10.96 -6.64 -0.93
C GLY A 128 10.41 -8.00 -0.51
N ASP A 129 9.41 -8.06 0.37
CA ASP A 129 8.77 -9.32 0.77
C ASP A 129 8.03 -9.96 -0.41
N ILE A 130 7.36 -9.12 -1.21
CA ILE A 130 6.67 -9.57 -2.43
C ILE A 130 7.70 -10.00 -3.49
N GLU A 131 8.77 -9.20 -3.72
CA GLU A 131 9.85 -9.55 -4.64
C GLU A 131 10.47 -10.91 -4.27
N HIS A 132 10.74 -11.14 -2.98
CA HIS A 132 11.29 -12.41 -2.49
C HIS A 132 10.35 -13.59 -2.78
N LYS A 133 9.05 -13.40 -2.59
CA LYS A 133 8.05 -14.43 -2.87
C LYS A 133 7.96 -14.72 -4.37
N ILE A 134 7.95 -13.71 -5.22
CA ILE A 134 7.98 -13.86 -6.70
C ILE A 134 9.23 -14.64 -7.13
N LEU A 135 10.39 -14.32 -6.58
CA LEU A 135 11.67 -15.00 -6.88
C LEU A 135 11.69 -16.47 -6.44
N SER A 136 10.80 -16.88 -5.53
CA SER A 136 10.65 -18.29 -5.15
C SER A 136 9.84 -19.12 -6.16
N TYR A 137 9.19 -18.48 -7.12
CA TYR A 137 8.44 -19.17 -8.18
C TYR A 137 9.39 -19.71 -9.26
N PRO A 138 9.17 -20.94 -9.73
CA PRO A 138 10.02 -21.55 -10.76
C PRO A 138 10.15 -20.67 -12.02
N SER A 139 11.32 -20.67 -12.64
CA SER A 139 11.65 -19.93 -13.85
C SER A 139 11.76 -18.42 -13.72
N VAL A 140 11.47 -17.80 -12.57
CA VAL A 140 11.70 -16.37 -12.35
C VAL A 140 13.15 -16.11 -11.94
N LYS A 141 13.85 -15.28 -12.72
CA LYS A 141 15.23 -14.86 -12.46
C LYS A 141 15.37 -13.55 -11.70
N GLN A 142 14.51 -12.58 -12.07
CA GLN A 142 14.51 -11.27 -11.45
C GLN A 142 13.06 -10.81 -11.26
N ALA A 143 12.84 -10.04 -10.22
CA ALA A 143 11.56 -9.42 -9.92
C ALA A 143 11.78 -7.99 -9.42
N VAL A 144 10.90 -7.09 -9.81
CA VAL A 144 10.82 -5.74 -9.29
C VAL A 144 9.36 -5.44 -9.02
N VAL A 145 9.03 -5.13 -7.77
CA VAL A 145 7.70 -4.69 -7.37
C VAL A 145 7.72 -3.18 -7.19
N PHE A 146 6.71 -2.52 -7.69
CA PHE A 146 6.61 -1.07 -7.63
C PHE A 146 5.16 -0.63 -7.54
N THR A 147 4.96 0.64 -7.16
CA THR A 147 3.64 1.25 -7.10
C THR A 147 3.38 2.12 -8.32
N GLU A 148 2.16 2.08 -8.81
CA GLU A 148 1.64 2.97 -9.82
C GLU A 148 0.58 3.89 -9.21
N ASN A 149 0.80 5.20 -9.30
CA ASN A 149 -0.19 6.19 -8.89
C ASN A 149 -1.00 6.57 -10.15
N GLU A 150 -2.26 6.16 -10.21
CA GLU A 150 -3.14 6.53 -11.34
C GLU A 150 -3.89 7.84 -11.06
N GLU A 151 -4.23 8.11 -9.80
CA GLU A 151 -4.80 9.37 -9.29
C GLU A 151 -4.43 9.54 -7.80
N ILE A 152 -4.80 10.68 -7.20
CA ILE A 152 -4.43 11.05 -5.82
C ILE A 152 -4.84 10.01 -4.76
N LEU A 153 -5.77 9.10 -5.08
CA LEU A 153 -6.37 8.15 -4.13
C LEU A 153 -6.12 6.67 -4.43
N HIS A 154 -5.55 6.32 -5.61
CA HIS A 154 -5.41 4.93 -6.00
C HIS A 154 -3.98 4.58 -6.32
N THR A 155 -3.33 3.94 -5.35
CA THR A 155 -2.01 3.34 -5.52
C THR A 155 -2.17 1.85 -5.79
N LYS A 156 -1.69 1.38 -6.95
CA LYS A 156 -1.69 -0.03 -7.34
C LYS A 156 -0.31 -0.65 -7.16
N LEU A 157 -0.28 -1.94 -6.82
CA LEU A 157 0.95 -2.73 -6.84
C LEU A 157 1.10 -3.39 -8.21
N SER A 158 2.27 -3.20 -8.82
CA SER A 158 2.66 -3.85 -10.07
C SER A 158 3.98 -4.57 -9.91
N ALA A 159 4.19 -5.63 -10.66
CA ALA A 159 5.43 -6.37 -10.69
C ALA A 159 5.95 -6.53 -12.12
N ALA A 160 7.25 -6.34 -12.31
CA ALA A 160 7.96 -6.72 -13.52
C ALA A 160 8.86 -7.90 -13.23
N ILE A 161 8.82 -8.92 -14.08
CA ILE A 161 9.61 -10.13 -13.92
C ILE A 161 10.46 -10.42 -15.16
N VAL A 162 11.62 -11.02 -14.92
CA VAL A 162 12.43 -11.64 -15.98
C VAL A 162 12.36 -13.15 -15.77
N SER A 163 11.95 -13.88 -16.80
CA SER A 163 11.83 -15.33 -16.77
C SER A 163 12.72 -16.00 -17.84
N GLU A 164 13.15 -17.23 -17.56
CA GLU A 164 13.79 -18.10 -18.56
C GLU A 164 12.80 -18.61 -19.62
N ASP A 165 11.53 -18.68 -19.27
CA ASP A 165 10.47 -19.12 -20.14
C ASP A 165 9.90 -17.95 -20.94
N SER A 166 10.02 -18.01 -22.27
CA SER A 166 9.49 -16.98 -23.18
C SER A 166 7.96 -16.99 -23.26
N GLN A 167 7.31 -18.05 -22.81
CA GLN A 167 5.85 -18.20 -22.72
C GLN A 167 5.40 -18.27 -21.25
N PHE A 168 5.99 -17.45 -20.40
CA PHE A 168 5.70 -17.43 -18.98
C PHE A 168 4.24 -17.05 -18.72
N ASP A 169 3.56 -17.90 -17.96
CA ASP A 169 2.16 -17.71 -17.59
C ASP A 169 2.08 -16.86 -16.30
N THR A 170 1.77 -15.58 -16.46
CA THR A 170 1.65 -14.63 -15.37
C THR A 170 0.45 -14.93 -14.46
N GLU A 171 -0.60 -15.57 -14.97
CA GLU A 171 -1.79 -15.94 -14.17
C GLU A 171 -1.44 -17.07 -13.19
N LYS A 172 -0.66 -18.06 -13.60
CA LYS A 172 -0.17 -19.10 -12.67
C LYS A 172 0.73 -18.52 -11.57
N LEU A 173 1.54 -17.52 -11.88
CA LEU A 173 2.30 -16.82 -10.85
C LEU A 173 1.36 -16.06 -9.92
N ARG A 174 0.33 -15.40 -10.43
CA ARG A 174 -0.68 -14.71 -9.61
C ARG A 174 -1.41 -15.68 -8.68
N ASP A 175 -1.84 -16.84 -9.18
CA ASP A 175 -2.46 -17.88 -8.37
C ASP A 175 -1.55 -18.34 -7.24
N PHE A 176 -0.28 -18.63 -7.56
CA PHE A 176 0.73 -18.97 -6.56
C PHE A 176 0.89 -17.89 -5.48
N LEU A 177 0.95 -16.61 -5.89
CA LEU A 177 1.07 -15.50 -4.94
C LEU A 177 -0.18 -15.35 -4.07
N THR A 178 -1.36 -15.59 -4.62
CA THR A 178 -2.63 -15.53 -3.89
C THR A 178 -2.71 -16.58 -2.78
N GLU A 179 -2.09 -17.76 -2.98
CA GLU A 179 -1.97 -18.78 -1.95
C GLU A 179 -0.95 -18.45 -0.84
N GLN A 180 0.05 -17.62 -1.15
CA GLN A 180 1.22 -17.40 -0.30
C GLN A 180 1.24 -16.05 0.40
N LEU A 181 0.51 -15.06 -0.11
CA LEU A 181 0.49 -13.68 0.37
C LEU A 181 -0.93 -13.26 0.75
N PRO A 182 -1.07 -12.33 1.70
CA PRO A 182 -2.33 -11.62 1.89
C PRO A 182 -2.76 -10.93 0.58
N TYR A 183 -4.06 -10.88 0.31
CA TYR A 183 -4.62 -10.34 -0.93
C TYR A 183 -4.11 -8.93 -1.29
N TYR A 184 -3.92 -8.06 -0.28
CA TYR A 184 -3.44 -6.68 -0.47
C TYR A 184 -1.95 -6.58 -0.85
N MET A 185 -1.19 -7.70 -0.79
CA MET A 185 0.20 -7.80 -1.22
C MET A 185 0.35 -8.45 -2.60
N VAL A 186 -0.71 -9.00 -3.17
CA VAL A 186 -0.67 -9.60 -4.51
C VAL A 186 -0.67 -8.47 -5.56
N PRO A 187 0.36 -8.38 -6.44
CA PRO A 187 0.38 -7.37 -7.48
C PRO A 187 -0.82 -7.51 -8.41
N THR A 188 -1.54 -6.40 -8.63
CA THR A 188 -2.68 -6.35 -9.55
C THR A 188 -2.23 -6.57 -11.00
N ARG A 189 -1.00 -6.17 -11.30
CA ARG A 189 -0.41 -6.30 -12.63
C ARG A 189 0.96 -6.98 -12.55
N ILE A 190 1.16 -8.02 -13.37
CA ILE A 190 2.44 -8.72 -13.49
C ILE A 190 2.82 -8.73 -14.97
N VAL A 191 3.96 -8.13 -15.30
CA VAL A 191 4.46 -8.05 -16.68
C VAL A 191 5.78 -8.76 -16.83
N GLN A 192 5.93 -9.56 -17.89
CA GLN A 192 7.20 -10.13 -18.26
C GLN A 192 7.99 -9.13 -19.09
N VAL A 193 9.25 -8.90 -18.72
CA VAL A 193 10.20 -8.06 -19.48
C VAL A 193 11.45 -8.89 -19.83
N GLU A 194 12.14 -8.50 -20.90
CA GLU A 194 13.40 -9.15 -21.28
C GLU A 194 14.50 -8.90 -20.25
N GLU A 195 14.57 -7.67 -19.74
CA GLU A 195 15.49 -7.26 -18.67
C GLU A 195 14.87 -6.16 -17.81
N ILE A 196 15.32 -6.03 -16.56
CA ILE A 196 14.92 -4.93 -15.70
C ILE A 196 15.64 -3.65 -16.16
N PRO A 197 14.90 -2.62 -16.63
CA PRO A 197 15.51 -1.40 -17.10
C PRO A 197 16.19 -0.64 -15.96
N LEU A 198 17.38 -0.09 -16.27
CA LEU A 198 18.16 0.70 -15.33
C LEU A 198 18.28 2.14 -15.81
N THR A 199 18.26 3.07 -14.87
CA THR A 199 18.58 4.47 -15.11
C THR A 199 20.08 4.61 -15.44
N VAL A 200 20.48 5.80 -15.94
CA VAL A 200 21.89 6.12 -16.22
C VAL A 200 22.81 5.97 -15.00
N ASN A 201 22.25 5.99 -13.79
CA ASN A 201 22.97 5.82 -12.53
C ASN A 201 22.95 4.36 -12.02
N GLY A 202 22.48 3.40 -12.82
CA GLY A 202 22.42 1.98 -12.47
C GLY A 202 21.32 1.58 -11.47
N LYS A 203 20.32 2.44 -11.21
CA LYS A 203 19.15 2.12 -10.38
C LYS A 203 18.01 1.59 -11.25
N LYS A 204 17.12 0.77 -10.69
CA LYS A 204 15.88 0.31 -11.34
C LYS A 204 15.10 1.51 -11.89
N ASP A 205 14.73 1.51 -13.17
CA ASP A 205 13.92 2.57 -13.78
C ASP A 205 12.43 2.27 -13.63
N LEU A 206 11.89 2.65 -12.49
CA LEU A 206 10.47 2.42 -12.16
C LEU A 206 9.53 3.20 -13.09
N ARG A 207 9.96 4.31 -13.67
CA ARG A 207 9.15 5.09 -14.62
C ARG A 207 8.96 4.32 -15.93
N LEU A 208 10.05 3.74 -16.45
CA LEU A 208 9.97 2.92 -17.66
C LEU A 208 9.16 1.64 -17.39
N LEU A 209 9.35 1.00 -16.23
CA LEU A 209 8.54 -0.15 -15.83
C LEU A 209 7.05 0.17 -15.78
N SER A 210 6.65 1.32 -15.22
CA SER A 210 5.26 1.77 -15.20
C SER A 210 4.69 2.01 -16.60
N ILE A 211 5.49 2.51 -17.54
CA ILE A 211 5.07 2.68 -18.93
C ILE A 211 4.85 1.32 -19.60
N LEU A 212 5.78 0.37 -19.41
CA LEU A 212 5.70 -0.97 -19.96
C LEU A 212 4.47 -1.71 -19.40
N SER A 213 4.22 -1.61 -18.10
CA SER A 213 3.08 -2.28 -17.48
C SER A 213 1.74 -1.77 -18.04
N LYS A 214 1.60 -0.48 -18.27
CA LYS A 214 0.40 0.12 -18.89
C LYS A 214 0.19 -0.24 -20.35
N GLN A 215 1.25 -0.59 -21.07
CA GLN A 215 1.13 -1.07 -22.45
C GLN A 215 0.56 -2.50 -22.52
N TYR A 216 0.79 -3.29 -21.49
CA TYR A 216 0.26 -4.65 -21.38
C TYR A 216 -1.27 -4.66 -21.21
N ASP A 217 -1.87 -3.70 -20.50
CA ASP A 217 -3.33 -3.59 -20.32
C ASP A 217 -4.11 -3.45 -21.62
N LYS A 218 -3.47 -2.90 -22.67
CA LYS A 218 -4.14 -2.73 -23.97
C LYS A 218 -4.35 -4.05 -24.72
N GLN A 219 -3.81 -5.16 -24.24
CA GLN A 219 -3.95 -6.49 -24.85
C GLN A 219 -4.93 -7.41 -24.10
N GLU A 220 -5.46 -6.99 -22.94
CA GLU A 220 -6.46 -7.78 -22.23
C GLU A 220 -7.74 -7.87 -23.08
N THR A 221 -8.21 -9.09 -23.26
CA THR A 221 -9.44 -9.41 -24.00
C THR A 221 -10.62 -8.82 -23.22
N ILE A 222 -11.30 -7.84 -23.79
CA ILE A 222 -12.56 -7.32 -23.24
C ILE A 222 -13.61 -8.42 -23.42
N GLU A 223 -13.90 -9.14 -22.33
CA GLU A 223 -15.00 -10.11 -22.31
C GLU A 223 -16.26 -9.42 -21.76
N GLU A 224 -17.35 -9.43 -22.54
CA GLU A 224 -18.63 -8.87 -22.08
C GLU A 224 -19.19 -9.65 -20.88
N LEU A 225 -20.01 -8.97 -20.07
CA LEU A 225 -20.75 -9.60 -18.98
C LEU A 225 -21.68 -10.67 -19.53
N ALA A 226 -21.61 -11.89 -19.01
CA ALA A 226 -22.29 -13.05 -19.60
C ALA A 226 -23.48 -13.56 -18.78
N THR A 227 -23.52 -13.28 -17.47
CA THR A 227 -24.55 -13.80 -16.56
C THR A 227 -25.29 -12.69 -15.85
N GLU A 228 -26.53 -12.98 -15.41
CA GLU A 228 -27.33 -12.05 -14.61
C GLU A 228 -26.60 -11.62 -13.33
N LYS A 229 -25.92 -12.56 -12.67
CA LYS A 229 -25.11 -12.29 -11.46
C LYS A 229 -23.96 -11.32 -11.76
N GLU A 230 -23.27 -11.48 -12.89
CA GLU A 230 -22.22 -10.55 -13.34
C GLU A 230 -22.78 -9.15 -13.59
N ILE A 231 -23.94 -9.04 -14.24
CA ILE A 231 -24.59 -7.77 -14.58
C ILE A 231 -25.00 -7.01 -13.30
N ILE A 232 -25.65 -7.69 -12.36
CA ILE A 232 -26.08 -7.09 -11.10
C ILE A 232 -24.86 -6.64 -10.28
N LEU A 233 -23.86 -7.51 -10.15
CA LEU A 233 -22.63 -7.20 -9.42
C LEU A 233 -21.88 -6.03 -10.06
N ALA A 234 -21.73 -6.01 -11.38
CA ALA A 234 -21.09 -4.93 -12.11
C ALA A 234 -21.78 -3.59 -11.86
N LYS A 235 -23.12 -3.56 -11.92
CA LYS A 235 -23.90 -2.36 -11.63
C LYS A 235 -23.62 -1.82 -10.21
N LEU A 236 -23.63 -2.69 -9.20
CA LEU A 236 -23.38 -2.29 -7.82
C LEU A 236 -21.94 -1.80 -7.60
N ILE A 237 -20.96 -2.43 -8.27
CA ILE A 237 -19.57 -1.98 -8.27
C ILE A 237 -19.45 -0.60 -8.93
N GLN A 238 -20.05 -0.39 -10.11
CA GLN A 238 -20.06 0.90 -10.79
C GLN A 238 -20.64 2.02 -9.93
N GLU A 239 -21.78 1.78 -9.30
CA GLU A 239 -22.43 2.75 -8.41
C GLU A 239 -21.62 3.03 -7.13
N THR A 240 -20.95 2.01 -6.58
CA THR A 240 -20.22 2.14 -5.32
C THR A 240 -18.86 2.79 -5.50
N LEU A 241 -18.13 2.44 -6.57
CA LEU A 241 -16.79 2.94 -6.88
C LEU A 241 -16.80 4.16 -7.81
N ASN A 242 -17.99 4.54 -8.36
CA ASN A 242 -18.14 5.60 -9.35
C ASN A 242 -17.25 5.41 -10.58
N VAL A 243 -17.24 4.19 -11.13
CA VAL A 243 -16.47 3.81 -12.32
C VAL A 243 -17.39 3.43 -13.48
N SER A 244 -16.88 3.53 -14.70
CA SER A 244 -17.56 3.10 -15.93
C SER A 244 -16.83 1.89 -16.57
N ASP A 245 -17.46 1.31 -17.58
CA ASP A 245 -16.82 0.36 -18.51
C ASP A 245 -16.24 -0.90 -17.85
N LEU A 246 -17.07 -1.59 -17.05
CA LEU A 246 -16.73 -2.87 -16.49
C LEU A 246 -16.97 -4.01 -17.50
N ASN A 247 -16.06 -4.97 -17.47
CA ASN A 247 -16.20 -6.24 -18.14
C ASN A 247 -16.03 -7.39 -17.13
N ARG A 248 -16.27 -8.63 -17.52
CA ARG A 248 -16.23 -9.76 -16.60
C ARG A 248 -14.83 -10.08 -16.06
N MET A 249 -13.77 -9.56 -16.70
CA MET A 249 -12.37 -9.69 -16.26
C MET A 249 -11.92 -8.52 -15.38
N SER A 250 -12.77 -7.50 -15.18
CA SER A 250 -12.44 -6.35 -14.34
C SER A 250 -12.09 -6.76 -12.92
N ASN A 251 -10.98 -6.22 -12.40
CA ASN A 251 -10.49 -6.52 -11.07
C ASN A 251 -10.93 -5.44 -10.08
N TYR A 252 -11.59 -5.85 -9.00
CA TYR A 252 -12.15 -4.99 -7.97
C TYR A 252 -11.14 -4.00 -7.36
N TYR A 253 -9.91 -4.47 -7.11
CA TYR A 253 -8.86 -3.60 -6.54
C TYR A 253 -8.31 -2.61 -7.57
N GLU A 254 -8.24 -3.01 -8.84
CA GLU A 254 -7.84 -2.11 -9.93
C GLU A 254 -8.83 -0.97 -10.15
N LEU A 255 -10.10 -1.24 -9.86
CA LEU A 255 -11.17 -0.25 -9.89
C LEU A 255 -11.19 0.68 -8.65
N GLY A 256 -10.26 0.47 -7.72
CA GLY A 256 -10.16 1.25 -6.49
C GLY A 256 -10.99 0.71 -5.34
N GLY A 257 -11.46 -0.52 -5.41
CA GLY A 257 -12.22 -1.17 -4.34
C GLY A 257 -11.38 -1.43 -3.08
N ASP A 258 -12.00 -1.25 -1.93
CA ASP A 258 -11.44 -1.55 -0.61
C ASP A 258 -12.40 -2.38 0.25
N SER A 259 -11.98 -2.71 1.48
CA SER A 259 -12.76 -3.53 2.40
C SER A 259 -14.08 -2.86 2.85
N ILE A 260 -14.13 -1.53 2.92
CA ILE A 260 -15.35 -0.79 3.31
C ILE A 260 -16.37 -0.85 2.18
N GLN A 261 -15.93 -0.61 0.96
CA GLN A 261 -16.76 -0.69 -0.23
C GLN A 261 -17.24 -2.13 -0.50
N ALA A 262 -16.41 -3.15 -0.22
CA ALA A 262 -16.81 -4.55 -0.31
C ALA A 262 -17.96 -4.88 0.66
N ILE A 263 -17.95 -4.34 1.89
CA ILE A 263 -19.05 -4.46 2.84
C ILE A 263 -20.32 -3.82 2.29
N LEU A 264 -20.21 -2.63 1.69
CA LEU A 264 -21.36 -1.93 1.10
C LEU A 264 -21.96 -2.71 -0.07
N ILE A 265 -21.13 -3.26 -0.97
CA ILE A 265 -21.57 -4.07 -2.10
C ILE A 265 -22.28 -5.34 -1.61
N SER A 266 -21.68 -6.08 -0.67
CA SER A 266 -22.29 -7.26 -0.04
C SER A 266 -23.65 -6.94 0.58
N SER A 267 -23.76 -5.82 1.34
CA SER A 267 -25.01 -5.38 1.94
C SER A 267 -26.08 -5.00 0.92
N ARG A 268 -25.70 -4.32 -0.18
CA ARG A 268 -26.63 -3.94 -1.25
C ARG A 268 -27.13 -5.15 -2.03
N LEU A 269 -26.25 -6.11 -2.35
CA LEU A 269 -26.64 -7.38 -2.99
C LEU A 269 -27.68 -8.11 -2.16
N LYS A 270 -27.50 -8.15 -0.83
CA LYS A 270 -28.44 -8.79 0.07
C LYS A 270 -29.84 -8.16 0.04
N ASN A 271 -29.93 -6.83 -0.14
CA ASN A 271 -31.21 -6.13 -0.30
C ASN A 271 -31.91 -6.46 -1.62
N GLU A 272 -31.16 -6.89 -2.64
CA GLU A 272 -31.68 -7.35 -3.93
C GLU A 272 -31.99 -8.86 -3.95
N GLY A 273 -31.83 -9.56 -2.82
CA GLY A 273 -32.13 -10.98 -2.68
C GLY A 273 -30.99 -11.93 -3.03
N PHE A 274 -29.76 -11.40 -3.13
CA PHE A 274 -28.57 -12.19 -3.41
C PHE A 274 -27.63 -12.18 -2.20
N ASP A 275 -26.96 -13.27 -1.89
CA ASP A 275 -25.95 -13.34 -0.84
C ASP A 275 -24.55 -13.48 -1.45
N LEU A 276 -23.65 -12.56 -1.09
CA LEU A 276 -22.23 -12.61 -1.41
C LEU A 276 -21.45 -12.10 -0.20
N LYS A 277 -20.62 -12.95 0.36
CA LYS A 277 -19.84 -12.58 1.56
C LYS A 277 -18.75 -11.58 1.19
N THR A 278 -18.52 -10.61 2.05
CA THR A 278 -17.44 -9.62 1.89
C THR A 278 -16.08 -10.28 1.63
N ILE A 279 -15.81 -11.42 2.30
CA ILE A 279 -14.55 -12.14 2.13
C ILE A 279 -14.40 -12.72 0.72
N ASP A 280 -15.49 -13.14 0.07
CA ASP A 280 -15.46 -13.68 -1.28
C ASP A 280 -15.14 -12.59 -2.31
N ILE A 281 -15.63 -11.34 -2.08
CA ILE A 281 -15.25 -10.17 -2.88
C ILE A 281 -13.75 -9.92 -2.78
N LEU A 282 -13.21 -9.95 -1.56
CA LEU A 282 -11.80 -9.62 -1.31
C LEU A 282 -10.84 -10.70 -1.78
N GLN A 283 -11.23 -11.98 -1.70
CA GLN A 283 -10.38 -13.10 -2.12
C GLN A 283 -10.48 -13.42 -3.62
N ASN A 284 -11.59 -13.04 -4.25
CA ASN A 284 -11.84 -13.28 -5.68
C ASN A 284 -12.08 -11.97 -6.42
N PRO A 285 -11.07 -11.09 -6.57
CA PRO A 285 -11.28 -9.72 -7.00
C PRO A 285 -11.71 -9.58 -8.47
N VAL A 286 -11.60 -10.61 -9.29
CA VAL A 286 -12.10 -10.60 -10.68
C VAL A 286 -13.61 -10.79 -10.69
N LEU A 287 -14.34 -9.90 -11.37
CA LEU A 287 -15.80 -9.84 -11.38
C LEU A 287 -16.46 -11.20 -11.71
N LYS A 288 -15.98 -11.90 -12.72
CA LYS A 288 -16.42 -13.26 -13.10
C LYS A 288 -16.32 -14.25 -11.91
N ASN A 289 -15.20 -14.21 -11.19
CA ASN A 289 -14.96 -15.10 -10.06
C ASN A 289 -15.85 -14.71 -8.88
N MET A 290 -15.95 -13.42 -8.54
CA MET A 290 -16.87 -12.94 -7.51
C MET A 290 -18.31 -13.38 -7.79
N ALA A 291 -18.78 -13.19 -9.02
CA ALA A 291 -20.15 -13.53 -9.42
C ALA A 291 -20.45 -15.02 -9.24
N SER A 292 -19.47 -15.89 -9.35
CA SER A 292 -19.63 -17.33 -9.14
C SER A 292 -19.95 -17.71 -7.69
N HIS A 293 -19.60 -16.86 -6.71
CA HIS A 293 -19.88 -17.05 -5.28
C HIS A 293 -21.22 -16.46 -4.82
N ILE A 294 -21.96 -15.79 -5.72
CA ILE A 294 -23.28 -15.25 -5.39
C ILE A 294 -24.28 -16.41 -5.22
N GLU A 295 -24.94 -16.46 -4.07
CA GLU A 295 -26.03 -17.37 -3.75
C GLU A 295 -27.38 -16.62 -3.81
N TYR A 296 -28.50 -17.34 -3.99
CA TYR A 296 -29.86 -16.77 -4.01
C TYR A 296 -30.48 -16.81 -2.61
#